data_b37dddb17f24c953e0b951b65a78f993
#
_entry.id   b37dddb17f24c953e0b951b65a78f993
#
_cell.length_a   1.000
_cell.length_b   1.000
_cell.length_c   1.000
_cell.angle_alpha   90.00
_cell.angle_beta   90.00
_cell.angle_gamma   90.00
#
_symmetry.space_group_name_H-M   'P 1'
#
loop_
_entity.id
_entity.type
_entity.pdbx_description
1 polymer ?
#
loop_
_entity_poly.entity_id
_entity_poly.type
_entity_poly.pdbx_seq_one_letter_code
_entity_poly.pdbx_strand_id
1 'polypeptide(L)'
;MNEAIMSEIDRLKEIVRELRVKCPWDRVQTHESLKPECIEEAAEVICGINILTQTGDAENLKEELGDLLLQVMFHACMAEEEGLFTLDDVARTVSDKMIRRHPHVFAGAQYTPGKENASWEEIKRAEKEGREWQEPYLAAAMEEAKELIDVAERRKGFRKE
;
A
#
# COMPACT_ATOMS: atom_id res chain seq x y z
N MET A 1 3.10 -32.81 18.04
CA MET A 1 3.74 -31.55 17.63
C MET A 1 2.71 -30.81 16.80
N ASN A 2 2.22 -29.66 17.29
CA ASN A 2 1.30 -28.83 16.51
C ASN A 2 2.15 -28.18 15.39
N GLU A 3 2.01 -28.63 14.15
CA GLU A 3 2.49 -27.87 13.03
C GLU A 3 1.70 -26.54 13.05
N ALA A 4 2.39 -25.46 13.34
CA ALA A 4 1.77 -24.13 13.23
C ALA A 4 1.34 -23.97 11.77
N ILE A 5 0.04 -23.89 11.52
CA ILE A 5 -0.51 -23.65 10.19
C ILE A 5 0.03 -22.29 9.75
N MET A 6 0.86 -22.28 8.70
CA MET A 6 1.39 -21.05 8.09
C MET A 6 0.23 -20.17 7.63
N SER A 7 0.25 -18.89 7.99
CA SER A 7 -0.78 -17.97 7.53
C SER A 7 -0.70 -17.74 6.02
N GLU A 8 -1.80 -17.36 5.36
CA GLU A 8 -1.78 -17.04 3.92
C GLU A 8 -0.89 -15.82 3.62
N ILE A 9 -0.68 -14.94 4.59
CA ILE A 9 0.27 -13.82 4.49
C ILE A 9 1.72 -14.35 4.45
N ASP A 10 2.07 -15.28 5.34
CA ASP A 10 3.40 -15.89 5.34
C ASP A 10 3.62 -16.71 4.06
N ARG A 11 2.59 -17.44 3.61
CA ARG A 11 2.65 -18.16 2.34
C ARG A 11 2.89 -17.22 1.16
N LEU A 12 2.21 -16.08 1.08
CA LEU A 12 2.43 -15.08 0.03
C LEU A 12 3.86 -14.52 0.10
N LYS A 13 4.36 -14.24 1.29
CA LYS A 13 5.74 -13.78 1.51
C LYS A 13 6.76 -14.79 0.94
N GLU A 14 6.59 -16.08 1.20
CA GLU A 14 7.48 -17.12 0.67
C GLU A 14 7.37 -17.25 -0.86
N ILE A 15 6.17 -17.13 -1.42
CA ILE A 15 5.96 -17.12 -2.89
C ILE A 15 6.73 -15.96 -3.53
N VAL A 16 6.62 -14.74 -2.99
CA VAL A 16 7.33 -13.56 -3.53
C VAL A 16 8.85 -13.75 -3.44
N ARG A 17 9.37 -14.27 -2.33
CA ARG A 17 10.80 -14.60 -2.21
C ARG A 17 11.26 -15.61 -3.27
N GLU A 18 10.44 -16.63 -3.52
CA GLU A 18 10.73 -17.62 -4.55
C GLU A 18 10.73 -17.02 -5.96
N LEU A 19 9.75 -16.16 -6.27
CA LEU A 19 9.68 -15.42 -7.53
C LEU A 19 10.91 -14.53 -7.72
N ARG A 20 11.34 -13.79 -6.70
CA ARG A 20 12.55 -12.96 -6.73
C ARG A 20 13.82 -13.76 -7.05
N VAL A 21 13.88 -15.03 -6.69
CA VAL A 21 15.03 -15.92 -6.98
C VAL A 21 14.91 -16.59 -8.34
N LYS A 22 13.72 -17.11 -8.69
CA LYS A 22 13.53 -18.06 -9.79
C LYS A 22 12.92 -17.46 -11.05
N CYS A 23 12.06 -16.44 -10.94
CA CYS A 23 11.39 -15.87 -12.09
C CYS A 23 12.32 -14.88 -12.82
N PRO A 24 12.59 -15.06 -14.11
CA PRO A 24 13.46 -14.14 -14.87
C PRO A 24 12.94 -12.69 -14.92
N TRP A 25 11.62 -12.49 -14.83
CA TRP A 25 10.99 -11.18 -14.83
C TRP A 25 11.02 -10.56 -13.42
N ASP A 26 10.59 -11.29 -12.39
CA ASP A 26 10.47 -10.77 -11.03
C ASP A 26 11.84 -10.44 -10.40
N ARG A 27 12.86 -11.26 -10.65
CA ARG A 27 14.20 -11.09 -10.07
C ARG A 27 14.91 -9.82 -10.46
N VAL A 28 14.53 -9.21 -11.60
CA VAL A 28 15.17 -7.97 -12.11
C VAL A 28 14.38 -6.71 -11.76
N GLN A 29 13.22 -6.86 -11.13
CA GLN A 29 12.41 -5.73 -10.72
C GLN A 29 13.10 -4.92 -9.61
N THR A 30 12.86 -3.61 -9.64
CA THR A 30 13.34 -2.62 -8.67
C THR A 30 12.16 -1.81 -8.12
N HIS A 31 12.37 -1.06 -7.05
CA HIS A 31 11.37 -0.11 -6.56
C HIS A 31 10.87 0.83 -7.66
N GLU A 32 11.78 1.27 -8.52
CA GLU A 32 11.46 2.18 -9.63
C GLU A 32 10.64 1.51 -10.73
N SER A 33 11.01 0.28 -11.12
CA SER A 33 10.32 -0.44 -12.21
C SER A 33 8.88 -0.84 -11.87
N LEU A 34 8.54 -0.98 -10.58
CA LEU A 34 7.20 -1.35 -10.11
C LEU A 34 6.29 -0.15 -9.76
N LYS A 35 6.75 1.09 -9.95
CA LYS A 35 5.88 2.27 -9.75
C LYS A 35 4.60 2.24 -10.60
N PRO A 36 4.65 1.89 -11.92
CA PRO A 36 3.45 1.79 -12.74
C PRO A 36 2.44 0.80 -12.17
N GLU A 37 2.90 -0.38 -11.73
CA GLU A 37 2.04 -1.42 -11.17
C GLU A 37 1.36 -0.94 -9.88
N CYS A 38 2.10 -0.28 -8.98
CA CYS A 38 1.51 0.26 -7.74
C CYS A 38 0.33 1.20 -7.99
N ILE A 39 0.42 2.08 -9.00
CA ILE A 39 -0.65 3.04 -9.29
C ILE A 39 -1.81 2.38 -10.05
N GLU A 40 -1.52 1.40 -10.89
CA GLU A 40 -2.52 0.64 -11.64
C GLU A 40 -3.37 -0.20 -10.70
N GLU A 41 -2.76 -1.00 -9.80
CA GLU A 41 -3.49 -1.78 -8.80
C GLU A 41 -4.33 -0.91 -7.86
N ALA A 42 -3.83 0.27 -7.49
CA ALA A 42 -4.62 1.22 -6.70
C ALA A 42 -5.86 1.71 -7.47
N ALA A 43 -5.77 1.92 -8.78
CA ALA A 43 -6.91 2.30 -9.62
C ALA A 43 -7.90 1.12 -9.79
N GLU A 44 -7.41 -0.11 -9.90
CA GLU A 44 -8.23 -1.32 -9.99
C GLU A 44 -8.98 -1.60 -8.67
N VAL A 45 -8.39 -1.32 -7.51
CA VAL A 45 -9.11 -1.32 -6.22
C VAL A 45 -10.30 -0.34 -6.26
N ILE A 46 -10.14 0.86 -6.85
CA ILE A 46 -11.27 1.80 -7.00
C ILE A 46 -12.36 1.19 -7.87
N CYS A 47 -12.00 0.49 -8.95
CA CYS A 47 -12.94 -0.24 -9.80
C CYS A 47 -13.70 -1.30 -8.99
N GLY A 48 -13.00 -2.12 -8.21
CA GLY A 48 -13.60 -3.14 -7.34
C GLY A 48 -14.57 -2.56 -6.31
N ILE A 49 -14.24 -1.41 -5.71
CA ILE A 49 -15.14 -0.67 -4.81
C ILE A 49 -16.42 -0.22 -5.54
N ASN A 50 -16.28 0.29 -6.78
CA ASN A 50 -17.43 0.71 -7.58
C ASN A 50 -18.33 -0.46 -7.94
N ILE A 51 -17.77 -1.62 -8.33
CA ILE A 51 -18.52 -2.84 -8.61
C ILE A 51 -19.27 -3.30 -7.35
N LEU A 52 -18.58 -3.42 -6.22
CA LEU A 52 -19.21 -3.79 -4.95
C LEU A 52 -20.36 -2.85 -4.60
N THR A 53 -20.17 -1.54 -4.73
CA THR A 53 -21.20 -0.54 -4.39
C THR A 53 -22.44 -0.63 -5.28
N GLN A 54 -22.26 -0.95 -6.57
CA GLN A 54 -23.34 -0.98 -7.54
C GLN A 54 -24.06 -2.33 -7.63
N THR A 55 -23.34 -3.43 -7.41
CA THR A 55 -23.84 -4.79 -7.67
C THR A 55 -23.94 -5.65 -6.41
N GLY A 56 -23.21 -5.31 -5.36
CA GLY A 56 -23.05 -6.14 -4.16
C GLY A 56 -22.03 -7.27 -4.33
N ASP A 57 -21.38 -7.40 -5.50
CA ASP A 57 -20.34 -8.39 -5.76
C ASP A 57 -18.99 -7.91 -5.22
N ALA A 58 -18.37 -8.70 -4.36
CA ALA A 58 -17.10 -8.39 -3.69
C ALA A 58 -15.90 -9.13 -4.29
N GLU A 59 -16.09 -10.03 -5.26
CA GLU A 59 -15.00 -10.89 -5.74
C GLU A 59 -13.90 -10.09 -6.43
N ASN A 60 -14.27 -9.13 -7.28
CA ASN A 60 -13.27 -8.26 -7.92
C ASN A 60 -12.50 -7.40 -6.89
N LEU A 61 -13.18 -6.79 -5.92
CA LEU A 61 -12.49 -6.02 -4.88
C LEU A 61 -11.50 -6.88 -4.08
N LYS A 62 -11.85 -8.15 -3.80
CA LYS A 62 -10.96 -9.07 -3.11
C LYS A 62 -9.71 -9.38 -3.94
N GLU A 63 -9.86 -9.56 -5.25
CA GLU A 63 -8.77 -9.78 -6.21
C GLU A 63 -7.82 -8.58 -6.22
N GLU A 64 -8.35 -7.37 -6.47
CA GLU A 64 -7.54 -6.15 -6.59
C GLU A 64 -6.83 -5.75 -5.28
N LEU A 65 -7.45 -6.02 -4.13
CA LEU A 65 -6.77 -5.88 -2.84
C LEU A 65 -5.62 -6.88 -2.68
N GLY A 66 -5.73 -8.06 -3.25
CA GLY A 66 -4.66 -9.05 -3.32
C GLY A 66 -3.49 -8.56 -4.16
N ASP A 67 -3.76 -7.97 -5.32
CA ASP A 67 -2.74 -7.45 -6.24
C ASP A 67 -2.05 -6.21 -5.67
N LEU A 68 -2.78 -5.32 -5.03
CA LEU A 68 -2.18 -4.21 -4.28
C LEU A 68 -1.31 -4.71 -3.10
N LEU A 69 -1.74 -5.75 -2.38
CA LEU A 69 -0.94 -6.38 -1.33
C LEU A 69 0.33 -7.01 -1.90
N LEU A 70 0.25 -7.61 -3.09
CA LEU A 70 1.41 -8.18 -3.79
C LEU A 70 2.48 -7.10 -4.05
N GLN A 71 2.09 -5.87 -4.46
CA GLN A 71 3.03 -4.76 -4.61
C GLN A 71 3.74 -4.43 -3.29
N VAL A 72 3.00 -4.39 -2.18
CA VAL A 72 3.59 -4.18 -0.85
C VAL A 72 4.61 -5.28 -0.52
N MET A 73 4.27 -6.54 -0.82
CA MET A 73 5.16 -7.69 -0.59
C MET A 73 6.44 -7.61 -1.43
N PHE A 74 6.34 -7.24 -2.72
CA PHE A 74 7.51 -7.07 -3.59
C PHE A 74 8.45 -5.97 -3.06
N HIS A 75 7.89 -4.79 -2.74
CA HIS A 75 8.68 -3.70 -2.20
C HIS A 75 9.34 -4.03 -0.87
N ALA A 76 8.63 -4.74 0.03
CA ALA A 76 9.19 -5.18 1.30
C ALA A 76 10.30 -6.24 1.11
N CYS A 77 10.11 -7.17 0.16
CA CYS A 77 11.10 -8.19 -0.15
C CYS A 77 12.40 -7.56 -0.73
N MET A 78 12.28 -6.64 -1.67
CA MET A 78 13.43 -5.90 -2.21
C MET A 78 14.16 -5.10 -1.13
N ALA A 79 13.43 -4.42 -0.25
CA ALA A 79 14.02 -3.69 0.86
C ALA A 79 14.75 -4.61 1.85
N GLU A 80 14.21 -5.82 2.10
CA GLU A 80 14.87 -6.85 2.92
C GLU A 80 16.16 -7.36 2.26
N GLU A 81 16.15 -7.57 0.93
CA GLU A 81 17.35 -7.94 0.15
C GLU A 81 18.45 -6.87 0.26
N GLU A 82 18.07 -5.60 0.33
CA GLU A 82 18.99 -4.45 0.48
C GLU A 82 19.37 -4.14 1.94
N GLY A 83 18.80 -4.86 2.92
CA GLY A 83 19.04 -4.65 4.34
C GLY A 83 18.45 -3.36 4.91
N LEU A 84 17.39 -2.82 4.28
CA LEU A 84 16.77 -1.56 4.67
C LEU A 84 15.69 -1.76 5.73
N PHE A 85 14.68 -2.60 5.46
CA PHE A 85 13.58 -2.92 6.37
C PHE A 85 12.88 -4.21 5.92
N THR A 86 12.04 -4.77 6.80
CA THR A 86 11.25 -5.97 6.57
C THR A 86 9.77 -5.67 6.42
N LEU A 87 8.98 -6.65 5.95
CA LEU A 87 7.51 -6.55 5.96
C LEU A 87 6.95 -6.32 7.36
N ASP A 88 7.56 -6.94 8.39
CA ASP A 88 7.14 -6.74 9.78
C ASP A 88 7.38 -5.30 10.25
N ASP A 89 8.44 -4.65 9.77
CA ASP A 89 8.69 -3.24 10.05
C ASP A 89 7.65 -2.33 9.38
N VAL A 90 7.23 -2.66 8.16
CA VAL A 90 6.12 -1.97 7.47
C VAL A 90 4.84 -2.08 8.29
N ALA A 91 4.45 -3.30 8.68
CA ALA A 91 3.26 -3.57 9.47
C ALA A 91 3.32 -2.88 10.85
N ARG A 92 4.46 -2.95 11.54
CA ARG A 92 4.68 -2.28 12.82
C ARG A 92 4.53 -0.77 12.70
N THR A 93 5.15 -0.18 11.67
CA THR A 93 5.10 1.27 11.44
C THR A 93 3.68 1.79 11.28
N VAL A 94 2.83 1.10 10.51
CA VAL A 94 1.43 1.52 10.35
C VAL A 94 0.60 1.23 11.59
N SER A 95 0.84 0.11 12.30
CA SER A 95 0.16 -0.24 13.55
C SER A 95 0.40 0.81 14.62
N ASP A 96 1.65 1.16 14.87
CA ASP A 96 2.03 2.18 15.85
C ASP A 96 1.44 3.55 15.49
N LYS A 97 1.42 3.88 14.20
CA LYS A 97 0.78 5.09 13.69
C LYS A 97 -0.73 5.09 14.00
N MET A 98 -1.43 3.99 13.77
CA MET A 98 -2.87 3.89 14.02
C MET A 98 -3.18 3.98 15.51
N ILE A 99 -2.42 3.32 16.37
CA ILE A 99 -2.56 3.42 17.83
C ILE A 99 -2.39 4.87 18.28
N ARG A 100 -1.34 5.53 17.83
CA ARG A 100 -1.04 6.92 18.20
C ARG A 100 -2.10 7.91 17.71
N ARG A 101 -2.66 7.68 16.53
CA ARG A 101 -3.70 8.55 15.94
C ARG A 101 -5.10 8.33 16.49
N HIS A 102 -5.31 7.25 17.27
CA HIS A 102 -6.61 6.94 17.88
C HIS A 102 -6.50 6.83 19.42
N PRO A 103 -6.08 7.90 20.10
CA PRO A 103 -5.92 7.87 21.55
C PRO A 103 -7.24 7.61 22.29
N HIS A 104 -8.37 7.94 21.69
CA HIS A 104 -9.70 7.66 22.22
C HIS A 104 -10.04 6.15 22.22
N VAL A 105 -9.39 5.36 21.36
CA VAL A 105 -9.56 3.90 21.31
C VAL A 105 -8.52 3.19 22.18
N PHE A 106 -7.28 3.61 22.09
CA PHE A 106 -6.15 2.84 22.64
C PHE A 106 -5.55 3.43 23.93
N ALA A 107 -5.82 4.70 24.24
CA ALA A 107 -5.21 5.39 25.40
C ALA A 107 -6.24 6.03 26.36
N GLY A 108 -7.53 5.69 26.28
CA GLY A 108 -8.56 6.17 27.19
C GLY A 108 -8.86 7.67 27.10
N ALA A 109 -8.42 8.35 26.03
CA ALA A 109 -8.75 9.75 25.81
C ALA A 109 -10.26 9.91 25.53
N GLN A 110 -10.83 11.04 25.94
CA GLN A 110 -12.25 11.29 25.70
C GLN A 110 -12.51 11.51 24.19
N TYR A 111 -13.45 10.75 23.66
CA TYR A 111 -13.96 10.96 22.33
C TYR A 111 -14.96 12.11 22.31
N THR A 112 -14.76 13.10 21.47
CA THR A 112 -15.67 14.23 21.28
C THR A 112 -16.23 14.19 19.87
N PRO A 113 -17.49 13.77 19.66
CA PRO A 113 -18.10 13.74 18.34
C PRO A 113 -18.02 15.10 17.64
N GLY A 114 -17.65 15.10 16.36
CA GLY A 114 -17.50 16.29 15.53
C GLY A 114 -16.13 17.01 15.65
N LYS A 115 -15.20 16.49 16.48
CA LYS A 115 -13.82 16.98 16.57
C LYS A 115 -12.76 15.97 16.11
N GLU A 116 -13.18 14.85 15.57
CA GLU A 116 -12.31 13.75 15.15
C GLU A 116 -11.26 14.23 14.14
N ASN A 117 -11.71 14.97 13.12
CA ASN A 117 -10.84 15.47 12.08
C ASN A 117 -9.82 16.50 12.58
N ALA A 118 -10.21 17.38 13.53
CA ALA A 118 -9.30 18.38 14.10
C ALA A 118 -8.17 17.71 14.87
N SER A 119 -8.51 16.75 15.77
CA SER A 119 -7.56 15.95 16.53
C SER A 119 -6.62 15.13 15.63
N TRP A 120 -7.16 14.52 14.59
CA TRP A 120 -6.41 13.78 13.58
C TRP A 120 -5.42 14.67 12.80
N GLU A 121 -5.87 15.83 12.32
CA GLU A 121 -5.01 16.74 11.58
C GLU A 121 -3.92 17.38 12.47
N GLU A 122 -4.21 17.63 13.75
CA GLU A 122 -3.20 18.09 14.70
C GLU A 122 -2.10 17.04 14.93
N ILE A 123 -2.47 15.77 15.12
CA ILE A 123 -1.51 14.68 15.26
C ILE A 123 -0.69 14.51 13.97
N LYS A 124 -1.33 14.53 12.81
CA LYS A 124 -0.63 14.46 11.52
C LYS A 124 0.35 15.61 11.30
N ARG A 125 -0.01 16.82 11.74
CA ARG A 125 0.87 17.99 11.66
C ARG A 125 2.09 17.81 12.54
N ALA A 126 1.90 17.37 13.78
CA ALA A 126 3.01 17.10 14.71
C ALA A 126 3.94 15.99 14.18
N GLU A 127 3.40 14.97 13.51
CA GLU A 127 4.20 13.90 12.88
C GLU A 127 5.04 14.37 11.69
N LYS A 128 4.64 15.47 11.03
CA LYS A 128 5.38 16.06 9.90
C LYS A 128 6.47 17.04 10.32
N GLU A 129 6.46 17.48 11.58
CA GLU A 129 7.47 18.40 12.08
C GLU A 129 8.87 17.79 11.91
N GLY A 130 9.78 18.54 11.25
CA GLY A 130 11.11 18.07 10.87
C GLY A 130 11.17 17.15 9.64
N ARG A 131 10.03 16.94 8.94
CA ARG A 131 9.95 16.16 7.71
C ARG A 131 9.48 16.98 6.50
N GLU A 132 9.51 18.29 6.58
CA GLU A 132 9.05 19.21 5.52
C GLU A 132 9.84 19.02 4.22
N TRP A 133 11.06 18.49 4.32
CA TRP A 133 11.90 18.14 3.18
C TRP A 133 11.26 17.07 2.25
N GLN A 134 10.26 16.32 2.73
CA GLN A 134 9.53 15.32 1.92
C GLN A 134 8.49 15.95 0.98
N GLU A 135 8.03 17.17 1.23
CA GLU A 135 6.93 17.80 0.47
C GLU A 135 7.23 17.96 -1.02
N PRO A 136 8.43 18.39 -1.45
CA PRO A 136 8.76 18.46 -2.88
C PRO A 136 8.71 17.10 -3.58
N TYR A 137 9.13 16.03 -2.89
CA TYR A 137 9.07 14.67 -3.45
C TYR A 137 7.62 14.19 -3.59
N LEU A 138 6.76 14.49 -2.62
CA LEU A 138 5.34 14.15 -2.71
C LEU A 138 4.65 14.92 -3.84
N ALA A 139 4.95 16.20 -4.00
CA ALA A 139 4.40 17.01 -5.09
C ALA A 139 4.80 16.45 -6.46
N ALA A 140 6.08 16.09 -6.64
CA ALA A 140 6.57 15.47 -7.86
C ALA A 140 5.92 14.09 -8.10
N ALA A 141 5.78 13.28 -7.07
CA ALA A 141 5.14 11.96 -7.17
C ALA A 141 3.66 12.05 -7.58
N MET A 142 2.93 13.09 -7.18
CA MET A 142 1.54 13.31 -7.60
C MET A 142 1.43 13.61 -9.10
N GLU A 143 2.39 14.34 -9.67
CA GLU A 143 2.42 14.58 -11.13
C GLU A 143 2.85 13.31 -11.87
N GLU A 144 3.89 12.60 -11.40
CA GLU A 144 4.32 11.32 -11.94
C GLU A 144 3.17 10.30 -11.95
N ALA A 145 2.39 10.20 -10.87
CA ALA A 145 1.25 9.30 -10.80
C ALA A 145 0.19 9.57 -11.88
N LYS A 146 -0.06 10.85 -12.23
CA LYS A 146 -0.96 11.21 -13.34
C LYS A 146 -0.44 10.70 -14.68
N GLU A 147 0.86 10.85 -14.93
CA GLU A 147 1.50 10.36 -16.15
C GLU A 147 1.44 8.84 -16.25
N LEU A 148 1.66 8.13 -15.14
CA LEU A 148 1.55 6.67 -15.07
C LEU A 148 0.12 6.19 -15.33
N ILE A 149 -0.89 6.88 -14.79
CA ILE A 149 -2.31 6.60 -15.07
C ILE A 149 -2.61 6.80 -16.57
N ASP A 150 -2.16 7.90 -17.16
CA ASP A 150 -2.34 8.16 -18.59
C ASP A 150 -1.71 7.07 -19.47
N VAL A 151 -0.54 6.54 -19.06
CA VAL A 151 0.12 5.43 -19.75
C VAL A 151 -0.71 4.13 -19.63
N ALA A 152 -1.21 3.82 -18.43
CA ALA A 152 -2.06 2.66 -18.19
C ALA A 152 -3.37 2.74 -18.99
N GLU A 153 -4.03 3.90 -19.03
CA GLU A 153 -5.25 4.13 -19.83
C GLU A 153 -5.02 3.87 -21.31
N ARG A 154 -3.90 4.34 -21.87
CA ARG A 154 -3.54 4.07 -23.28
C ARG A 154 -3.28 2.58 -23.53
N ARG A 155 -2.51 1.93 -22.65
CA ARG A 155 -2.21 0.50 -22.73
C ARG A 155 -3.49 -0.36 -22.69
N LYS A 156 -4.46 0.00 -21.84
CA LYS A 156 -5.76 -0.67 -21.71
C LYS A 156 -6.77 -0.27 -22.81
N GLY A 157 -6.45 0.69 -23.68
CA GLY A 157 -7.33 1.14 -24.76
C GLY A 157 -8.49 2.03 -24.30
N PHE A 158 -8.42 2.60 -23.10
CA PHE A 158 -9.45 3.49 -22.56
C PHE A 158 -9.33 4.92 -23.11
N ARG A 159 -8.12 5.31 -23.56
CA ARG A 159 -7.87 6.54 -24.32
C ARG A 159 -7.38 6.22 -25.73
N LYS A 160 -7.94 6.89 -26.71
CA LYS A 160 -7.37 6.95 -28.08
C LYS A 160 -6.33 8.06 -28.12
N GLU A 161 -5.25 7.84 -28.90
CA GLU A 161 -4.23 8.86 -29.18
C GLU A 161 -4.84 10.16 -29.70
#